data_72668bb88fe574c9695824ee7a835fa9
#
_entry.id   72668bb88fe574c9695824ee7a835fa9
#
_cell.length_a   1.000
_cell.length_b   1.000
_cell.length_c   1.000
_cell.angle_alpha   90.00
_cell.angle_beta   90.00
_cell.angle_gamma   90.00
#
_symmetry.space_group_name_H-M   'P 1'
#
loop_
_entity.id
_entity.type
_entity.pdbx_description
1 polymer ?
#
loop_
_entity_poly.entity_id
_entity_poly.type
_entity_poly.pdbx_seq_one_letter_code
_entity_poly.pdbx_strand_id
1 'polypeptide(L)'
;MQKAAAIIVYVAVALALIVLIICPIVSIFARSIITDGKLDWSNLVQLFSDSEYFQTIGNSLLLGLSVTVLTTVIALPLAYIFSRTRFAKARWMDIVFMIPFMTPPYISAMGWTRFLGRNGFLQQMLPFITNSQDFLYSFWGLTLIMAFNAFPFMFTLMKNAMLNIPSSLDEAGAVCGGSFFYRMRRIFAPMLLGNYAIAAILVFIRTIGEYGTPAVIGLQMSPAFYVFATSIQKYTTVAPINFGMSAMLSVVLTILCFALWLIQNHLTEKKTYKVISGKGMRVSFKKMPVWGSVISVAYIVIVLLLAVGVPYFSVVATSLFKTVSGGLSAGNLTFDNYIELFKSGGRGVNAILVSLLLAVTSATIASVLGTVICTFSRRKKRLYKAPEAVGMLPEMLPAIVLVVGIMLFWNVLYKVIPLYNTLGIMIVAYVAIFLPYSIQYVTSAYTQFSDNLPLAGRIMGGSKAYVFMRITFPLLLKGIVTGWMMIFIISFRELVTATLLSPTNTLVVSTYIWRQFEQGHSQLAMCMAVICLIITVGALVVVKVLTERKKK
;
A
#
# COMPACT_ATOMS: atom_id res chain seq x y z
N MET A 1 3.64 34.53 -26.22
CA MET A 1 3.33 34.41 -24.80
C MET A 1 2.85 33.01 -24.37
N GLN A 2 1.79 32.41 -24.95
CA GLN A 2 1.28 31.08 -24.50
C GLN A 2 2.27 29.91 -24.64
N LYS A 3 3.16 29.90 -25.65
CA LYS A 3 4.20 28.87 -25.80
C LYS A 3 5.29 29.00 -24.72
N ALA A 4 5.72 30.25 -24.41
CA ALA A 4 6.72 30.51 -23.38
C ALA A 4 6.22 30.12 -21.98
N ALA A 5 5.00 30.51 -21.60
CA ALA A 5 4.39 30.12 -20.34
C ALA A 5 4.29 28.58 -20.19
N ALA A 6 3.93 27.86 -21.24
CA ALA A 6 3.88 26.39 -21.20
C ALA A 6 5.27 25.74 -21.04
N ILE A 7 6.32 26.36 -21.61
CA ILE A 7 7.70 25.88 -21.42
C ILE A 7 8.15 26.14 -19.98
N ILE A 8 7.86 27.32 -19.44
CA ILE A 8 8.19 27.65 -18.04
C ILE A 8 7.54 26.67 -17.07
N VAL A 9 6.23 26.38 -17.23
CA VAL A 9 5.54 25.40 -16.38
C VAL A 9 6.14 24.00 -16.54
N TYR A 10 6.47 23.59 -17.76
CA TYR A 10 7.10 22.29 -17.99
C TYR A 10 8.47 22.18 -17.29
N VAL A 11 9.31 23.21 -17.41
CA VAL A 11 10.62 23.26 -16.76
C VAL A 11 10.48 23.26 -15.24
N ALA A 12 9.54 24.03 -14.70
CA ALA A 12 9.27 24.06 -13.26
C ALA A 12 8.84 22.69 -12.74
N VAL A 13 7.96 21.98 -13.46
CA VAL A 13 7.55 20.60 -13.11
C VAL A 13 8.72 19.63 -13.19
N ALA A 14 9.55 19.71 -14.24
CA ALA A 14 10.72 18.86 -14.38
C ALA A 14 11.73 19.08 -13.25
N LEU A 15 12.01 20.33 -12.89
CA LEU A 15 12.87 20.69 -11.76
C LEU A 15 12.28 20.20 -10.42
N ALA A 16 10.98 20.38 -10.21
CA ALA A 16 10.32 19.85 -9.02
C ALA A 16 10.48 18.32 -8.89
N LEU A 17 10.30 17.58 -9.98
CA LEU A 17 10.47 16.11 -9.97
C LEU A 17 11.93 15.68 -9.73
N ILE A 18 12.89 16.42 -10.28
CA ILE A 18 14.32 16.19 -10.02
C ILE A 18 14.59 16.33 -8.51
N VAL A 19 14.13 17.42 -7.89
CA VAL A 19 14.34 17.69 -6.47
C VAL A 19 13.56 16.72 -5.57
N LEU A 20 12.32 16.35 -5.95
CA LEU A 20 11.46 15.51 -5.13
C LEU A 20 11.82 14.02 -5.22
N ILE A 21 12.33 13.55 -6.36
CA ILE A 21 12.48 12.11 -6.63
C ILE A 21 13.92 11.76 -6.98
N ILE A 22 14.49 12.41 -8.01
CA ILE A 22 15.81 12.01 -8.53
C ILE A 22 16.92 12.31 -7.52
N CYS A 23 16.98 13.53 -6.98
CA CYS A 23 18.00 13.91 -6.02
C CYS A 23 18.00 13.05 -4.74
N PRO A 24 16.85 12.75 -4.10
CA PRO A 24 16.78 11.77 -3.01
C PRO A 24 17.33 10.39 -3.39
N ILE A 25 16.95 9.85 -4.55
CA ILE A 25 17.47 8.54 -5.00
C ILE A 25 18.99 8.60 -5.19
N VAL A 26 19.49 9.62 -5.88
CA VAL A 26 20.93 9.82 -6.09
C VAL A 26 21.67 9.96 -4.74
N SER A 27 21.07 10.64 -3.75
CA SER A 27 21.67 10.80 -2.42
C SER A 27 21.85 9.47 -1.68
N ILE A 28 20.95 8.50 -1.87
CA ILE A 28 21.10 7.14 -1.31
C ILE A 28 22.33 6.47 -1.93
N PHE A 29 22.42 6.45 -3.27
CA PHE A 29 23.55 5.86 -3.97
C PHE A 29 24.87 6.54 -3.61
N ALA A 30 24.88 7.86 -3.55
CA ALA A 30 26.06 8.62 -3.14
C ALA A 30 26.48 8.27 -1.71
N ARG A 31 25.57 8.29 -0.74
CA ARG A 31 25.89 8.02 0.68
C ARG A 31 26.29 6.57 0.95
N SER A 32 25.87 5.62 0.12
CA SER A 32 26.25 4.21 0.26
C SER A 32 27.73 3.96 -0.02
N ILE A 33 28.37 4.79 -0.88
CA ILE A 33 29.75 4.61 -1.35
C ILE A 33 30.64 5.85 -1.11
N ILE A 34 30.12 6.93 -0.54
CA ILE A 34 30.90 8.13 -0.21
C ILE A 34 30.79 8.41 1.28
N THR A 35 31.93 8.33 1.98
CA THR A 35 32.08 8.69 3.39
C THR A 35 33.09 9.82 3.49
N ASP A 36 32.72 10.95 4.14
CA ASP A 36 33.56 12.14 4.31
C ASP A 36 34.21 12.67 3.02
N GLY A 37 33.43 12.63 1.92
CA GLY A 37 33.85 13.14 0.61
C GLY A 37 34.83 12.24 -0.17
N LYS A 38 35.10 11.03 0.34
CA LYS A 38 35.97 10.03 -0.32
C LYS A 38 35.17 8.79 -0.69
N LEU A 39 35.56 8.14 -1.80
CA LEU A 39 35.01 6.83 -2.15
C LEU A 39 35.41 5.81 -1.07
N ASP A 40 34.41 5.20 -0.47
CA ASP A 40 34.56 4.22 0.60
C ASP A 40 33.69 2.99 0.32
N TRP A 41 34.30 1.88 0.12
CA TRP A 41 33.64 0.60 -0.14
C TRP A 41 33.43 -0.22 1.14
N SER A 42 33.76 0.32 2.29
CA SER A 42 33.66 -0.39 3.59
C SER A 42 32.26 -0.90 3.86
N ASN A 43 31.22 -0.09 3.57
CA ASN A 43 29.83 -0.50 3.75
C ASN A 43 29.47 -1.69 2.84
N LEU A 44 29.99 -1.74 1.61
CA LEU A 44 29.77 -2.86 0.70
C LEU A 44 30.49 -4.13 1.18
N VAL A 45 31.74 -4.00 1.62
CA VAL A 45 32.51 -5.11 2.18
C VAL A 45 31.80 -5.62 3.44
N GLN A 46 31.42 -4.75 4.34
CA GLN A 46 30.72 -5.09 5.59
C GLN A 46 29.39 -5.80 5.31
N LEU A 47 28.63 -5.38 4.29
CA LEU A 47 27.37 -6.01 3.89
C LEU A 47 27.53 -7.52 3.61
N PHE A 48 28.64 -7.93 3.00
CA PHE A 48 28.89 -9.32 2.63
C PHE A 48 29.75 -10.09 3.64
N SER A 49 30.43 -9.40 4.55
CA SER A 49 31.32 -10.00 5.57
C SER A 49 30.61 -10.26 6.89
N ASP A 50 29.59 -9.45 7.23
CA ASP A 50 28.86 -9.55 8.49
C ASP A 50 27.59 -10.39 8.30
N SER A 51 27.46 -11.42 9.13
CA SER A 51 26.32 -12.34 9.11
C SER A 51 24.97 -11.66 9.39
N GLU A 52 24.93 -10.56 10.15
CA GLU A 52 23.69 -9.83 10.47
C GLU A 52 23.04 -9.26 9.22
N TYR A 53 23.83 -8.64 8.33
CA TYR A 53 23.28 -8.08 7.09
C TYR A 53 22.86 -9.14 6.10
N PHE A 54 23.67 -10.21 5.98
CA PHE A 54 23.32 -11.32 5.13
C PHE A 54 22.04 -12.01 5.58
N GLN A 55 21.87 -12.20 6.88
CA GLN A 55 20.63 -12.72 7.46
C GLN A 55 19.45 -11.79 7.19
N THR A 56 19.61 -10.46 7.30
CA THR A 56 18.56 -9.47 6.99
C THR A 56 18.08 -9.62 5.55
N ILE A 57 18.99 -9.78 4.60
CA ILE A 57 18.65 -10.02 3.18
C ILE A 57 17.91 -11.35 3.04
N GLY A 58 18.46 -12.43 3.57
CA GLY A 58 17.87 -13.76 3.54
C GLY A 58 16.48 -13.81 4.17
N ASN A 59 16.32 -13.21 5.35
CA ASN A 59 15.04 -13.10 6.06
C ASN A 59 13.99 -12.37 5.22
N SER A 60 14.37 -11.26 4.58
CA SER A 60 13.45 -10.48 3.76
C SER A 60 12.99 -11.25 2.52
N LEU A 61 13.90 -11.94 1.85
CA LEU A 61 13.58 -12.76 0.67
C LEU A 61 12.72 -13.96 1.04
N LEU A 62 13.07 -14.65 2.12
CA LEU A 62 12.31 -15.80 2.63
C LEU A 62 10.89 -15.37 3.05
N LEU A 63 10.77 -14.27 3.80
CA LEU A 63 9.49 -13.72 4.21
C LEU A 63 8.66 -13.30 2.99
N GLY A 64 9.25 -12.59 2.03
CA GLY A 64 8.60 -12.18 0.79
C GLY A 64 8.05 -13.36 0.00
N LEU A 65 8.84 -14.43 -0.15
CA LEU A 65 8.42 -15.65 -0.82
C LEU A 65 7.29 -16.36 -0.06
N SER A 66 7.45 -16.57 1.24
CA SER A 66 6.49 -17.28 2.08
C SER A 66 5.14 -16.56 2.14
N VAL A 67 5.15 -15.23 2.29
CA VAL A 67 3.93 -14.40 2.26
C VAL A 67 3.28 -14.49 0.88
N THR A 68 4.05 -14.43 -0.22
CA THR A 68 3.50 -14.54 -1.58
C THR A 68 2.84 -15.89 -1.81
N VAL A 69 3.46 -16.98 -1.38
CA VAL A 69 2.90 -18.34 -1.48
C VAL A 69 1.61 -18.45 -0.65
N LEU A 70 1.64 -18.03 0.61
CA LEU A 70 0.47 -18.13 1.49
C LEU A 70 -0.68 -17.22 0.99
N THR A 71 -0.36 -16.01 0.53
CA THR A 71 -1.32 -15.10 -0.12
C THR A 71 -1.97 -15.75 -1.33
N THR A 72 -1.19 -16.49 -2.14
CA THR A 72 -1.70 -17.23 -3.30
C THR A 72 -2.69 -18.31 -2.88
N VAL A 73 -2.34 -19.09 -1.85
CA VAL A 73 -3.21 -20.14 -1.30
C VAL A 73 -4.54 -19.56 -0.80
N ILE A 74 -4.52 -18.38 -0.18
CA ILE A 74 -5.72 -17.70 0.31
C ILE A 74 -6.52 -17.08 -0.85
N ALA A 75 -5.86 -16.38 -1.76
CA ALA A 75 -6.53 -15.53 -2.75
C ALA A 75 -7.10 -16.30 -3.95
N LEU A 76 -6.41 -17.34 -4.46
CA LEU A 76 -6.84 -18.04 -5.66
C LEU A 76 -8.19 -18.76 -5.51
N PRO A 77 -8.47 -19.53 -4.43
CA PRO A 77 -9.77 -20.13 -4.23
C PRO A 77 -10.88 -19.08 -4.12
N LEU A 78 -10.65 -17.97 -3.39
CA LEU A 78 -11.61 -16.87 -3.31
C LEU A 78 -11.86 -16.25 -4.69
N ALA A 79 -10.80 -16.00 -5.46
CA ALA A 79 -10.93 -15.44 -6.81
C ALA A 79 -11.77 -16.36 -7.71
N TYR A 80 -11.60 -17.68 -7.64
CA TYR A 80 -12.43 -18.64 -8.36
C TYR A 80 -13.89 -18.60 -7.87
N ILE A 81 -14.14 -18.67 -6.57
CA ILE A 81 -15.48 -18.64 -5.98
C ILE A 81 -16.24 -17.37 -6.42
N PHE A 82 -15.58 -16.20 -6.36
CA PHE A 82 -16.21 -14.90 -6.68
C PHE A 82 -16.18 -14.52 -8.17
N SER A 83 -15.56 -15.33 -9.05
CA SER A 83 -15.59 -15.11 -10.49
C SER A 83 -16.47 -16.12 -11.23
N ARG A 84 -16.64 -17.36 -10.73
CA ARG A 84 -17.21 -18.49 -11.48
C ARG A 84 -18.43 -19.13 -10.85
N THR A 85 -18.81 -18.72 -9.63
CA THR A 85 -19.94 -19.30 -8.92
C THR A 85 -21.02 -18.25 -8.61
N ARG A 86 -22.13 -18.70 -8.03
CA ARG A 86 -23.23 -17.82 -7.61
C ARG A 86 -22.81 -16.69 -6.66
N PHE A 87 -21.68 -16.87 -5.93
CA PHE A 87 -21.16 -15.87 -5.00
C PHE A 87 -20.66 -14.60 -5.73
N ALA A 88 -20.38 -14.65 -7.03
CA ALA A 88 -20.05 -13.47 -7.84
C ALA A 88 -21.16 -12.38 -7.83
N LYS A 89 -22.40 -12.73 -7.50
CA LYS A 89 -23.52 -11.79 -7.35
C LYS A 89 -23.42 -10.94 -6.08
N ALA A 90 -22.70 -11.40 -5.07
CA ALA A 90 -22.54 -10.72 -3.78
C ALA A 90 -21.45 -9.63 -3.86
N ARG A 91 -21.68 -8.58 -4.67
CA ARG A 91 -20.71 -7.48 -4.89
C ARG A 91 -20.27 -6.75 -3.63
N TRP A 92 -21.10 -6.75 -2.59
CA TRP A 92 -20.78 -6.13 -1.31
C TRP A 92 -19.60 -6.81 -0.62
N MET A 93 -19.38 -8.11 -0.85
CA MET A 93 -18.25 -8.84 -0.30
C MET A 93 -16.90 -8.37 -0.83
N ASP A 94 -16.86 -7.80 -2.05
CA ASP A 94 -15.64 -7.19 -2.57
C ASP A 94 -15.18 -6.03 -1.68
N ILE A 95 -16.12 -5.31 -1.04
CA ILE A 95 -15.78 -4.24 -0.10
C ILE A 95 -15.18 -4.84 1.16
N VAL A 96 -15.83 -5.87 1.71
CA VAL A 96 -15.39 -6.51 2.95
C VAL A 96 -14.00 -7.12 2.79
N PHE A 97 -13.74 -7.80 1.67
CA PHE A 97 -12.39 -8.32 1.38
C PHE A 97 -11.33 -7.23 1.18
N MET A 98 -11.71 -6.01 0.80
CA MET A 98 -10.76 -4.91 0.68
C MET A 98 -10.40 -4.23 2.01
N ILE A 99 -11.17 -4.50 3.09
CA ILE A 99 -10.95 -3.88 4.41
C ILE A 99 -9.51 -4.12 4.92
N PRO A 100 -8.94 -5.36 4.93
CA PRO A 100 -7.57 -5.56 5.43
C PRO A 100 -6.52 -4.78 4.64
N PHE A 101 -6.71 -4.62 3.34
CA PHE A 101 -5.82 -3.82 2.50
C PHE A 101 -5.90 -2.32 2.81
N MET A 102 -7.08 -1.85 3.23
CA MET A 102 -7.30 -0.46 3.62
C MET A 102 -6.85 -0.17 5.05
N THR A 103 -6.65 -1.19 5.86
CA THR A 103 -6.13 -1.06 7.22
C THR A 103 -4.60 -0.90 7.18
N PRO A 104 -4.03 0.04 7.94
CA PRO A 104 -2.58 0.06 8.13
C PRO A 104 -2.07 -1.28 8.67
N PRO A 105 -1.04 -1.89 8.05
CA PRO A 105 -0.55 -3.21 8.46
C PRO A 105 -0.17 -3.29 9.95
N TYR A 106 0.44 -2.22 10.50
CA TYR A 106 0.82 -2.17 11.91
C TYR A 106 -0.39 -2.22 12.87
N ILE A 107 -1.54 -1.63 12.50
CA ILE A 107 -2.77 -1.70 13.32
C ILE A 107 -3.30 -3.15 13.33
N SER A 108 -3.31 -3.80 12.17
CA SER A 108 -3.69 -5.22 12.07
C SER A 108 -2.77 -6.09 12.92
N ALA A 109 -1.44 -5.88 12.85
CA ALA A 109 -0.46 -6.59 13.65
C ALA A 109 -0.67 -6.37 15.15
N MET A 110 -0.91 -5.14 15.59
CA MET A 110 -1.25 -4.82 16.99
C MET A 110 -2.54 -5.49 17.44
N GLY A 111 -3.57 -5.57 16.56
CA GLY A 111 -4.80 -6.32 16.81
C GLY A 111 -4.52 -7.81 17.04
N TRP A 112 -3.70 -8.42 16.21
CA TRP A 112 -3.25 -9.79 16.37
C TRP A 112 -2.44 -10.01 17.64
N THR A 113 -1.58 -9.05 18.02
CA THR A 113 -0.84 -9.08 19.30
C THR A 113 -1.80 -9.08 20.49
N ARG A 114 -2.90 -8.33 20.43
CA ARG A 114 -3.93 -8.36 21.48
C ARG A 114 -4.74 -9.66 21.49
N PHE A 115 -4.88 -10.33 20.35
CA PHE A 115 -5.64 -11.59 20.25
C PHE A 115 -4.81 -12.79 20.71
N LEU A 116 -3.59 -12.96 20.18
CA LEU A 116 -2.75 -14.13 20.41
C LEU A 116 -1.67 -13.94 21.50
N GLY A 117 -1.37 -12.70 21.90
CA GLY A 117 -0.35 -12.42 22.90
C GLY A 117 -0.66 -12.99 24.29
N ARG A 118 0.26 -12.82 25.21
CA ARG A 118 0.11 -13.26 26.61
C ARG A 118 -1.15 -12.64 27.23
N ASN A 119 -2.00 -13.46 27.83
CA ASN A 119 -3.33 -13.07 28.33
C ASN A 119 -4.20 -12.39 27.25
N GLY A 120 -3.98 -12.74 25.98
CA GLY A 120 -4.75 -12.25 24.86
C GLY A 120 -6.18 -12.80 24.82
N PHE A 121 -6.99 -12.26 23.90
CA PHE A 121 -8.40 -12.66 23.82
C PHE A 121 -8.60 -14.15 23.56
N LEU A 122 -7.72 -14.78 22.77
CA LEU A 122 -7.81 -16.22 22.52
C LEU A 122 -7.68 -17.03 23.81
N GLN A 123 -6.70 -16.69 24.66
CA GLN A 123 -6.51 -17.38 25.95
C GLN A 123 -7.67 -17.10 26.93
N GLN A 124 -8.25 -15.91 26.90
CA GLN A 124 -9.41 -15.58 27.74
C GLN A 124 -10.67 -16.33 27.31
N MET A 125 -10.86 -16.54 25.98
CA MET A 125 -11.99 -17.30 25.43
C MET A 125 -11.79 -18.81 25.52
N LEU A 126 -10.54 -19.26 25.37
CA LEU A 126 -10.13 -20.67 25.33
C LEU A 126 -8.92 -20.90 26.25
N PRO A 127 -9.13 -21.01 27.58
CA PRO A 127 -8.04 -21.08 28.56
C PRO A 127 -7.08 -22.25 28.40
N PHE A 128 -7.51 -23.30 27.68
CA PHE A 128 -6.67 -24.46 27.38
C PHE A 128 -5.59 -24.18 26.31
N ILE A 129 -5.69 -23.09 25.57
CA ILE A 129 -4.67 -22.68 24.58
C ILE A 129 -3.66 -21.77 25.27
N THR A 130 -2.55 -22.34 25.76
CA THR A 130 -1.53 -21.58 26.52
C THR A 130 -0.42 -21.00 25.64
N ASN A 131 -0.15 -21.59 24.47
CA ASN A 131 1.04 -21.27 23.65
C ASN A 131 0.73 -20.41 22.41
N SER A 132 -0.37 -19.63 22.42
CA SER A 132 -0.74 -18.77 21.28
C SER A 132 0.31 -17.67 21.01
N GLN A 133 1.00 -17.19 22.03
CA GLN A 133 2.06 -16.21 21.92
C GLN A 133 3.27 -16.73 21.14
N ASP A 134 3.65 -18.00 21.32
CA ASP A 134 4.79 -18.60 20.64
C ASP A 134 4.55 -18.68 19.12
N PHE A 135 3.30 -18.98 18.72
CA PHE A 135 2.91 -18.90 17.32
C PHE A 135 2.94 -17.45 16.80
N LEU A 136 2.42 -16.48 17.55
CA LEU A 136 2.40 -15.08 17.16
C LEU A 136 3.81 -14.55 16.84
N TYR A 137 4.77 -14.81 17.74
CA TYR A 137 6.15 -14.36 17.61
C TYR A 137 7.04 -15.40 16.90
N SER A 138 6.47 -16.13 15.96
CA SER A 138 7.18 -17.02 15.06
C SER A 138 7.19 -16.49 13.63
N PHE A 139 8.09 -17.02 12.81
CA PHE A 139 8.13 -16.75 11.37
C PHE A 139 6.78 -17.00 10.68
N TRP A 140 6.08 -18.07 11.07
CA TRP A 140 4.78 -18.42 10.47
C TRP A 140 3.64 -17.52 10.94
N GLY A 141 3.67 -17.04 12.17
CA GLY A 141 2.72 -16.03 12.68
C GLY A 141 2.87 -14.72 11.92
N LEU A 142 4.11 -14.23 11.76
CA LEU A 142 4.42 -13.04 10.96
C LEU A 142 3.96 -13.22 9.51
N THR A 143 4.31 -14.36 8.88
CA THR A 143 3.92 -14.67 7.49
C THR A 143 2.40 -14.68 7.30
N LEU A 144 1.66 -15.30 8.23
CA LEU A 144 0.20 -15.40 8.18
C LEU A 144 -0.46 -14.02 8.25
N ILE A 145 -0.03 -13.18 9.18
CA ILE A 145 -0.60 -11.85 9.37
C ILE A 145 -0.33 -10.96 8.16
N MET A 146 0.88 -11.01 7.62
CA MET A 146 1.21 -10.28 6.38
C MET A 146 0.43 -10.81 5.18
N ALA A 147 0.21 -12.12 5.07
CA ALA A 147 -0.59 -12.71 4.00
C ALA A 147 -2.06 -12.25 4.08
N PHE A 148 -2.64 -12.13 5.29
CA PHE A 148 -3.99 -11.57 5.47
C PHE A 148 -4.08 -10.07 5.12
N ASN A 149 -3.01 -9.32 5.20
CA ASN A 149 -2.97 -7.94 4.72
C ASN A 149 -2.80 -7.85 3.19
N ALA A 150 -2.12 -8.82 2.57
CA ALA A 150 -1.78 -8.80 1.14
C ALA A 150 -2.84 -9.50 0.24
N PHE A 151 -3.61 -10.48 0.77
CA PHE A 151 -4.51 -11.29 -0.07
C PHE A 151 -5.57 -10.49 -0.83
N PRO A 152 -6.13 -9.37 -0.33
CA PRO A 152 -7.16 -8.62 -1.07
C PRO A 152 -6.64 -8.10 -2.41
N PHE A 153 -5.37 -7.73 -2.44
CA PHE A 153 -4.72 -7.26 -3.66
C PHE A 153 -4.59 -8.39 -4.71
N MET A 154 -4.03 -9.54 -4.31
CA MET A 154 -3.94 -10.73 -5.15
C MET A 154 -5.33 -11.22 -5.59
N PHE A 155 -6.29 -11.28 -4.66
CA PHE A 155 -7.69 -11.66 -4.92
C PHE A 155 -8.31 -10.79 -6.03
N THR A 156 -8.17 -9.46 -5.92
CA THR A 156 -8.77 -8.53 -6.88
C THR A 156 -8.19 -8.72 -8.28
N LEU A 157 -6.86 -8.82 -8.39
CA LEU A 157 -6.19 -9.03 -9.67
C LEU A 157 -6.57 -10.36 -10.30
N MET A 158 -6.56 -11.45 -9.52
CA MET A 158 -6.88 -12.78 -10.02
C MET A 158 -8.37 -12.94 -10.34
N LYS A 159 -9.28 -12.38 -9.54
CA LYS A 159 -10.70 -12.33 -9.84
C LYS A 159 -10.98 -11.65 -11.18
N ASN A 160 -10.39 -10.46 -11.39
CA ASN A 160 -10.55 -9.71 -12.63
C ASN A 160 -9.97 -10.48 -13.84
N ALA A 161 -8.80 -11.11 -13.67
CA ALA A 161 -8.20 -11.95 -14.71
C ALA A 161 -9.10 -13.15 -15.05
N MET A 162 -9.66 -13.82 -14.05
CA MET A 162 -10.59 -14.95 -14.25
C MET A 162 -11.88 -14.52 -14.92
N LEU A 163 -12.43 -13.34 -14.62
CA LEU A 163 -13.64 -12.81 -15.28
C LEU A 163 -13.42 -12.56 -16.77
N ASN A 164 -12.19 -12.31 -17.20
CA ASN A 164 -11.83 -12.10 -18.61
C ASN A 164 -11.65 -13.42 -19.40
N ILE A 165 -11.68 -14.59 -18.76
CA ILE A 165 -11.64 -15.89 -19.47
C ILE A 165 -13.07 -16.24 -19.92
N PRO A 166 -13.31 -16.50 -21.23
CA PRO A 166 -14.63 -16.91 -21.72
C PRO A 166 -15.12 -18.20 -21.06
N SER A 167 -16.40 -18.23 -20.64
CA SER A 167 -17.01 -19.43 -20.05
C SER A 167 -17.10 -20.60 -21.05
N SER A 168 -17.20 -20.28 -22.35
CA SER A 168 -17.22 -21.28 -23.43
C SER A 168 -16.00 -22.21 -23.43
N LEU A 169 -14.81 -21.73 -23.03
CA LEU A 169 -13.62 -22.58 -22.93
C LEU A 169 -13.74 -23.60 -21.80
N ASP A 170 -14.30 -23.21 -20.66
CA ASP A 170 -14.54 -24.11 -19.53
C ASP A 170 -15.65 -25.12 -19.85
N GLU A 171 -16.71 -24.67 -20.52
CA GLU A 171 -17.82 -25.51 -20.99
C GLU A 171 -17.35 -26.53 -22.02
N ALA A 172 -16.58 -26.10 -23.03
CA ALA A 172 -15.99 -27.00 -24.03
C ALA A 172 -15.08 -28.06 -23.37
N GLY A 173 -14.22 -27.63 -22.41
CA GLY A 173 -13.40 -28.57 -21.66
C GLY A 173 -14.22 -29.56 -20.84
N ALA A 174 -15.41 -29.17 -20.37
CA ALA A 174 -16.32 -30.06 -19.64
C ALA A 174 -17.03 -31.05 -20.58
N VAL A 175 -17.48 -30.60 -21.73
CA VAL A 175 -18.10 -31.43 -22.76
C VAL A 175 -17.12 -32.48 -23.30
N CYS A 176 -15.84 -32.13 -23.42
CA CYS A 176 -14.76 -33.06 -23.79
C CYS A 176 -14.37 -34.02 -22.64
N GLY A 177 -15.14 -34.11 -21.54
CA GLY A 177 -14.90 -35.03 -20.43
C GLY A 177 -13.81 -34.57 -19.44
N GLY A 178 -13.29 -33.34 -19.58
CA GLY A 178 -12.25 -32.82 -18.66
C GLY A 178 -12.78 -32.62 -17.24
N SER A 179 -12.16 -33.26 -16.24
CA SER A 179 -12.46 -33.07 -14.84
C SER A 179 -12.18 -31.60 -14.40
N PHE A 180 -12.67 -31.20 -13.23
CA PHE A 180 -12.41 -29.86 -12.67
C PHE A 180 -10.91 -29.55 -12.58
N PHE A 181 -10.11 -30.47 -12.01
CA PHE A 181 -8.66 -30.30 -11.89
C PHE A 181 -7.94 -30.27 -13.23
N TYR A 182 -8.39 -31.07 -14.20
CA TYR A 182 -7.85 -31.05 -15.57
C TYR A 182 -8.05 -29.68 -16.20
N ARG A 183 -9.28 -29.12 -16.16
CA ARG A 183 -9.58 -27.79 -16.71
C ARG A 183 -8.83 -26.67 -15.98
N MET A 184 -8.73 -26.76 -14.63
CA MET A 184 -7.94 -25.80 -13.86
C MET A 184 -6.48 -25.77 -14.30
N ARG A 185 -5.86 -26.93 -14.51
CA ARG A 185 -4.45 -27.06 -14.88
C ARG A 185 -4.20 -26.73 -16.36
N ARG A 186 -5.10 -27.14 -17.27
CA ARG A 186 -4.89 -27.05 -18.74
C ARG A 186 -5.51 -25.82 -19.39
N ILE A 187 -6.53 -25.21 -18.79
CA ILE A 187 -7.21 -24.04 -19.34
C ILE A 187 -6.93 -22.81 -18.48
N PHE A 188 -7.32 -22.85 -17.19
CA PHE A 188 -7.23 -21.66 -16.35
C PHE A 188 -5.79 -21.29 -16.00
N ALA A 189 -4.97 -22.22 -15.52
CA ALA A 189 -3.61 -21.93 -15.08
C ALA A 189 -2.74 -21.31 -16.19
N PRO A 190 -2.69 -21.83 -17.43
CA PRO A 190 -1.91 -21.19 -18.50
C PRO A 190 -2.40 -19.79 -18.87
N MET A 191 -3.74 -19.56 -18.88
CA MET A 191 -4.32 -18.25 -19.18
C MET A 191 -4.11 -17.22 -18.08
N LEU A 192 -4.02 -17.67 -16.82
CA LEU A 192 -3.83 -16.82 -15.65
C LEU A 192 -2.36 -16.55 -15.35
N LEU A 193 -1.44 -17.38 -15.85
CA LEU A 193 -0.02 -17.36 -15.46
C LEU A 193 0.62 -15.98 -15.58
N GLY A 194 0.32 -15.23 -16.64
CA GLY A 194 0.83 -13.86 -16.82
C GLY A 194 0.32 -12.89 -15.75
N ASN A 195 -0.99 -12.89 -15.50
CA ASN A 195 -1.60 -12.03 -14.48
C ASN A 195 -1.17 -12.44 -13.06
N TYR A 196 -1.03 -13.76 -12.83
CA TYR A 196 -0.54 -14.30 -11.57
C TYR A 196 0.90 -13.86 -11.30
N ALA A 197 1.80 -13.97 -12.30
CA ALA A 197 3.19 -13.55 -12.13
C ALA A 197 3.29 -12.06 -11.76
N ILE A 198 2.49 -11.20 -12.42
CA ILE A 198 2.41 -9.77 -12.07
C ILE A 198 1.93 -9.59 -10.62
N ALA A 199 0.85 -10.26 -10.23
CA ALA A 199 0.29 -10.15 -8.89
C ALA A 199 1.27 -10.66 -7.82
N ALA A 200 1.95 -11.78 -8.08
CA ALA A 200 2.93 -12.38 -7.18
C ALA A 200 4.16 -11.47 -6.98
N ILE A 201 4.70 -10.91 -8.07
CA ILE A 201 5.84 -9.98 -8.00
C ILE A 201 5.45 -8.72 -7.19
N LEU A 202 4.26 -8.17 -7.40
CA LEU A 202 3.81 -6.99 -6.68
C LEU A 202 3.58 -7.28 -5.18
N VAL A 203 3.03 -8.45 -4.82
CA VAL A 203 2.89 -8.87 -3.43
C VAL A 203 4.27 -9.04 -2.80
N PHE A 204 5.20 -9.68 -3.50
CA PHE A 204 6.57 -9.87 -3.04
C PHE A 204 7.27 -8.53 -2.75
N ILE A 205 7.26 -7.59 -3.73
CA ILE A 205 7.87 -6.25 -3.57
C ILE A 205 7.25 -5.50 -2.38
N ARG A 206 5.93 -5.53 -2.23
CA ARG A 206 5.25 -4.88 -1.10
C ARG A 206 5.63 -5.50 0.24
N THR A 207 5.79 -6.83 0.29
CA THR A 207 6.16 -7.55 1.51
C THR A 207 7.57 -7.22 1.96
N ILE A 208 8.56 -7.23 1.05
CA ILE A 208 9.97 -6.95 1.42
C ILE A 208 10.21 -5.50 1.80
N GLY A 209 9.34 -4.59 1.36
CA GLY A 209 9.38 -3.17 1.70
C GLY A 209 8.46 -2.76 2.87
N GLU A 210 7.69 -3.69 3.41
CA GLU A 210 6.76 -3.41 4.49
C GLU A 210 7.51 -3.29 5.82
N TYR A 211 7.22 -2.23 6.58
CA TYR A 211 7.87 -1.91 7.86
C TYR A 211 6.99 -2.31 9.07
N GLY A 212 5.71 -1.97 9.03
CA GLY A 212 4.87 -1.92 10.21
C GLY A 212 4.64 -3.27 10.89
N THR A 213 4.32 -4.33 10.12
CA THR A 213 4.09 -5.67 10.68
C THR A 213 5.37 -6.31 11.20
N PRO A 214 6.51 -6.30 10.45
CA PRO A 214 7.78 -6.79 10.98
C PRO A 214 8.26 -6.01 12.21
N ALA A 215 8.00 -4.71 12.29
CA ALA A 215 8.37 -3.92 13.45
C ALA A 215 7.55 -4.28 14.70
N VAL A 216 6.24 -4.56 14.56
CA VAL A 216 5.37 -4.97 15.69
C VAL A 216 5.67 -6.40 16.15
N ILE A 217 5.91 -7.32 15.23
CA ILE A 217 5.98 -8.76 15.52
C ILE A 217 7.41 -9.28 15.42
N GLY A 218 8.12 -8.98 14.32
CA GLY A 218 9.45 -9.53 14.05
C GLY A 218 10.49 -9.11 15.07
N LEU A 219 10.47 -7.83 15.51
CA LEU A 219 11.41 -7.34 16.51
C LEU A 219 11.14 -7.89 17.92
N GLN A 220 9.97 -8.48 18.18
CA GLN A 220 9.61 -9.13 19.44
C GLN A 220 9.95 -10.63 19.46
N MET A 221 10.43 -11.19 18.36
CA MET A 221 10.91 -12.58 18.31
C MET A 221 12.22 -12.75 19.06
N SER A 222 12.52 -13.96 19.47
CA SER A 222 13.80 -14.30 20.11
C SER A 222 14.48 -15.45 19.34
N PRO A 223 15.56 -15.16 18.59
CA PRO A 223 16.18 -13.86 18.33
C PRO A 223 15.32 -12.93 17.47
N ALA A 224 15.53 -11.61 17.56
CA ALA A 224 14.79 -10.61 16.80
C ALA A 224 14.96 -10.83 15.28
N PHE A 225 13.83 -10.83 14.56
CA PHE A 225 13.78 -11.10 13.13
C PHE A 225 13.82 -9.78 12.33
N TYR A 226 15.02 -9.42 11.91
CA TYR A 226 15.23 -8.23 11.10
C TYR A 226 14.98 -8.50 9.61
N VAL A 227 14.31 -7.52 8.95
CA VAL A 227 14.11 -7.44 7.49
C VAL A 227 14.66 -6.11 6.98
N PHE A 228 14.73 -5.91 5.65
CA PHE A 228 15.25 -4.66 5.07
C PHE A 228 14.67 -3.42 5.74
N ALA A 229 13.35 -3.32 5.82
CA ALA A 229 12.70 -2.12 6.32
C ALA A 229 13.03 -1.83 7.80
N THR A 230 13.03 -2.85 8.66
CA THR A 230 13.36 -2.68 10.08
C THR A 230 14.85 -2.41 10.31
N SER A 231 15.75 -3.01 9.51
CA SER A 231 17.18 -2.73 9.58
C SER A 231 17.53 -1.33 9.07
N ILE A 232 16.94 -0.88 7.96
CA ILE A 232 17.11 0.48 7.46
C ILE A 232 16.69 1.49 8.54
N GLN A 233 15.54 1.28 9.17
CA GLN A 233 15.08 2.14 10.26
C GLN A 233 16.02 2.07 11.47
N LYS A 234 16.47 0.89 11.90
CA LYS A 234 17.43 0.70 12.99
C LYS A 234 18.69 1.56 12.78
N TYR A 235 19.35 1.43 11.63
CA TYR A 235 20.58 2.17 11.32
C TYR A 235 20.37 3.68 11.10
N THR A 236 19.13 4.10 10.91
CA THR A 236 18.77 5.53 10.74
C THR A 236 18.44 6.21 12.07
N THR A 237 17.87 5.49 13.05
CA THR A 237 17.26 6.12 14.24
C THR A 237 17.80 5.59 15.56
N VAL A 238 18.43 4.42 15.59
CA VAL A 238 18.95 3.80 16.82
C VAL A 238 20.46 3.98 16.88
N ALA A 239 20.97 4.46 18.02
CA ALA A 239 22.41 4.62 18.21
C ALA A 239 23.11 3.25 18.32
N PRO A 240 24.29 3.07 17.72
CA PRO A 240 25.04 4.03 16.92
C PRO A 240 24.43 4.20 15.51
N ILE A 241 24.09 5.46 15.15
CA ILE A 241 23.50 5.76 13.84
C ILE A 241 24.54 5.52 12.74
N ASN A 242 24.14 4.77 11.69
CA ASN A 242 24.97 4.48 10.53
C ASN A 242 24.20 4.74 9.22
N PHE A 243 24.20 5.99 8.77
CA PHE A 243 23.56 6.38 7.51
C PHE A 243 24.18 5.71 6.27
N GLY A 244 25.47 5.36 6.31
CA GLY A 244 26.13 4.64 5.22
C GLY A 244 25.54 3.25 5.03
N MET A 245 25.38 2.49 6.10
CA MET A 245 24.80 1.15 6.05
C MET A 245 23.27 1.21 5.76
N SER A 246 22.54 2.17 6.33
CA SER A 246 21.13 2.39 5.98
C SER A 246 20.97 2.68 4.48
N ALA A 247 21.84 3.51 3.90
CA ALA A 247 21.85 3.80 2.47
C ALA A 247 22.25 2.56 1.64
N MET A 248 23.23 1.77 2.08
CA MET A 248 23.65 0.56 1.39
C MET A 248 22.52 -0.49 1.32
N LEU A 249 21.85 -0.77 2.43
CA LEU A 249 20.67 -1.65 2.46
C LEU A 249 19.54 -1.12 1.56
N SER A 250 19.35 0.20 1.53
CA SER A 250 18.37 0.85 0.66
C SER A 250 18.73 0.70 -0.82
N VAL A 251 20.03 0.74 -1.19
CA VAL A 251 20.52 0.48 -2.56
C VAL A 251 20.23 -0.97 -2.96
N VAL A 252 20.57 -1.93 -2.10
CA VAL A 252 20.31 -3.36 -2.38
C VAL A 252 18.82 -3.61 -2.60
N LEU A 253 17.97 -3.07 -1.72
CA LEU A 253 16.52 -3.19 -1.84
C LEU A 253 16.00 -2.52 -3.12
N THR A 254 16.54 -1.35 -3.49
CA THR A 254 16.22 -0.64 -4.74
C THR A 254 16.56 -1.48 -5.97
N ILE A 255 17.78 -2.03 -6.03
CA ILE A 255 18.22 -2.88 -7.15
C ILE A 255 17.33 -4.12 -7.27
N LEU A 256 16.99 -4.76 -6.15
CA LEU A 256 16.11 -5.93 -6.13
C LEU A 256 14.70 -5.58 -6.65
N CYS A 257 14.09 -4.51 -6.14
CA CYS A 257 12.78 -4.06 -6.59
C CYS A 257 12.78 -3.66 -8.07
N PHE A 258 13.82 -2.97 -8.53
CA PHE A 258 13.97 -2.59 -9.94
C PHE A 258 14.14 -3.79 -10.86
N ALA A 259 14.94 -4.79 -10.46
CA ALA A 259 15.09 -6.04 -11.22
C ALA A 259 13.76 -6.79 -11.33
N LEU A 260 13.01 -6.90 -10.24
CA LEU A 260 11.69 -7.52 -10.24
C LEU A 260 10.68 -6.75 -11.09
N TRP A 261 10.73 -5.43 -11.08
CA TRP A 261 9.90 -4.59 -11.94
C TRP A 261 10.24 -4.77 -13.43
N LEU A 262 11.52 -4.88 -13.80
CA LEU A 262 11.93 -5.20 -15.17
C LEU A 262 11.37 -6.56 -15.62
N ILE A 263 11.46 -7.58 -14.76
CA ILE A 263 10.87 -8.90 -15.02
C ILE A 263 9.36 -8.79 -15.23
N GLN A 264 8.67 -8.05 -14.35
CA GLN A 264 7.22 -7.81 -14.47
C GLN A 264 6.85 -7.16 -15.80
N ASN A 265 7.55 -6.09 -16.20
CA ASN A 265 7.31 -5.40 -17.46
C ASN A 265 7.51 -6.32 -18.67
N HIS A 266 8.60 -7.08 -18.67
CA HIS A 266 8.85 -8.04 -19.73
C HIS A 266 7.77 -9.12 -19.85
N LEU A 267 7.24 -9.61 -18.73
CA LEU A 267 6.13 -10.56 -18.70
C LEU A 267 4.83 -9.92 -19.18
N THR A 268 4.60 -8.63 -18.90
CA THR A 268 3.41 -7.90 -19.31
C THR A 268 3.39 -7.66 -20.82
N GLU A 269 4.51 -7.24 -21.41
CA GLU A 269 4.61 -6.96 -22.85
C GLU A 269 4.44 -8.21 -23.71
N LYS A 270 5.02 -9.34 -23.30
CA LYS A 270 4.98 -10.60 -24.06
C LYS A 270 3.63 -11.32 -24.05
N LYS A 271 2.78 -11.09 -23.06
CA LYS A 271 1.55 -11.87 -22.82
C LYS A 271 0.25 -11.06 -22.81
N THR A 272 0.20 -9.97 -23.58
CA THR A 272 -1.10 -9.41 -23.92
C THR A 272 -1.81 -10.39 -24.87
N TYR A 273 -2.39 -11.47 -24.32
CA TYR A 273 -3.40 -12.20 -25.05
C TYR A 273 -4.53 -11.20 -25.33
N LYS A 274 -4.51 -10.63 -26.53
CA LYS A 274 -5.69 -9.95 -27.06
C LYS A 274 -6.77 -11.02 -27.14
N VAL A 275 -7.52 -11.18 -26.05
CA VAL A 275 -8.81 -11.86 -26.13
C VAL A 275 -9.59 -11.02 -27.11
N ILE A 276 -9.84 -11.56 -28.30
CA ILE A 276 -10.72 -10.97 -29.30
C ILE A 276 -12.07 -10.90 -28.58
N SER A 277 -12.33 -9.80 -27.91
CA SER A 277 -13.58 -9.57 -27.19
C SER A 277 -14.67 -9.25 -28.21
N GLY A 278 -15.32 -10.29 -28.67
CA GLY A 278 -16.66 -10.15 -29.25
C GLY A 278 -17.57 -9.56 -28.17
N LYS A 279 -18.41 -8.60 -28.55
CA LYS A 279 -19.44 -7.99 -27.71
C LYS A 279 -20.18 -9.06 -26.90
N GLY A 280 -20.17 -8.96 -25.56
CA GLY A 280 -21.03 -9.71 -24.65
C GLY A 280 -20.47 -11.05 -24.17
N MET A 281 -19.31 -11.04 -23.47
CA MET A 281 -18.91 -12.21 -22.69
C MET A 281 -19.90 -12.44 -21.53
N ARG A 282 -20.85 -13.37 -21.76
CA ARG A 282 -21.70 -13.85 -20.65
C ARG A 282 -20.84 -14.74 -19.75
N VAL A 283 -20.60 -14.31 -18.52
CA VAL A 283 -20.04 -15.18 -17.50
C VAL A 283 -21.15 -16.13 -17.06
N SER A 284 -21.04 -17.40 -17.40
CA SER A 284 -21.93 -18.46 -16.91
C SER A 284 -21.51 -18.83 -15.48
N PHE A 285 -22.44 -18.68 -14.54
CA PHE A 285 -22.18 -19.06 -13.15
C PHE A 285 -22.50 -20.53 -12.94
N LYS A 286 -21.51 -21.30 -12.53
CA LYS A 286 -21.70 -22.73 -12.22
C LYS A 286 -22.59 -22.91 -11.01
N LYS A 287 -23.54 -23.83 -11.14
CA LYS A 287 -24.24 -24.41 -9.98
C LYS A 287 -23.26 -25.35 -9.27
N MET A 288 -22.94 -25.04 -8.05
CA MET A 288 -22.11 -25.91 -7.21
C MET A 288 -22.99 -26.96 -6.52
N PRO A 289 -22.50 -28.19 -6.33
CA PRO A 289 -23.18 -29.15 -5.46
C PRO A 289 -23.26 -28.59 -4.03
N VAL A 290 -24.20 -29.09 -3.24
CA VAL A 290 -24.47 -28.58 -1.89
C VAL A 290 -23.19 -28.57 -1.04
N TRP A 291 -22.46 -29.69 -1.04
CA TRP A 291 -21.19 -29.80 -0.29
C TRP A 291 -20.13 -28.79 -0.75
N GLY A 292 -20.01 -28.53 -2.05
CA GLY A 292 -19.10 -27.51 -2.58
C GLY A 292 -19.50 -26.10 -2.15
N SER A 293 -20.80 -25.82 -2.05
CA SER A 293 -21.31 -24.56 -1.52
C SER A 293 -21.00 -24.41 -0.04
N VAL A 294 -21.15 -25.47 0.76
CA VAL A 294 -20.85 -25.47 2.20
C VAL A 294 -19.36 -25.22 2.42
N ILE A 295 -18.48 -25.93 1.72
CA ILE A 295 -17.02 -25.72 1.81
C ILE A 295 -16.66 -24.29 1.41
N SER A 296 -17.25 -23.76 0.34
CA SER A 296 -17.00 -22.38 -0.08
C SER A 296 -17.41 -21.36 0.98
N VAL A 297 -18.58 -21.52 1.60
CA VAL A 297 -19.04 -20.64 2.68
C VAL A 297 -18.12 -20.76 3.90
N ALA A 298 -17.78 -21.99 4.33
CA ALA A 298 -16.86 -22.20 5.45
C ALA A 298 -15.50 -21.52 5.19
N TYR A 299 -14.96 -21.68 3.99
CA TYR A 299 -13.70 -21.04 3.60
C TYR A 299 -13.79 -19.51 3.62
N ILE A 300 -14.85 -18.92 3.05
CA ILE A 300 -15.10 -17.48 3.09
C ILE A 300 -15.17 -16.98 4.53
N VAL A 301 -15.95 -17.68 5.39
CA VAL A 301 -16.13 -17.30 6.80
C VAL A 301 -14.80 -17.36 7.55
N ILE A 302 -14.01 -18.43 7.37
CA ILE A 302 -12.70 -18.56 8.01
C ILE A 302 -11.77 -17.42 7.59
N VAL A 303 -11.65 -17.13 6.29
CA VAL A 303 -10.78 -16.06 5.82
C VAL A 303 -11.25 -14.70 6.35
N LEU A 304 -12.56 -14.41 6.34
CA LEU A 304 -13.10 -13.16 6.88
C LEU A 304 -12.92 -13.05 8.39
N LEU A 305 -13.12 -14.15 9.12
CA LEU A 305 -12.93 -14.17 10.57
C LEU A 305 -11.47 -13.85 10.91
N LEU A 306 -10.52 -14.49 10.24
CA LEU A 306 -9.11 -14.31 10.52
C LEU A 306 -8.56 -12.98 9.98
N ALA A 307 -8.92 -12.57 8.76
CA ALA A 307 -8.38 -11.37 8.16
C ALA A 307 -9.05 -10.07 8.64
N VAL A 308 -10.33 -10.13 9.04
CA VAL A 308 -11.12 -8.97 9.44
C VAL A 308 -11.58 -9.14 10.89
N GLY A 309 -12.29 -10.23 11.21
CA GLY A 309 -12.92 -10.43 12.51
C GLY A 309 -11.94 -10.29 13.67
N VAL A 310 -10.88 -11.07 13.66
CA VAL A 310 -9.88 -11.10 14.73
C VAL A 310 -9.21 -9.73 14.96
N PRO A 311 -8.55 -9.09 13.98
CA PRO A 311 -7.86 -7.83 14.23
C PRO A 311 -8.82 -6.70 14.61
N TYR A 312 -9.98 -6.59 13.95
CA TYR A 312 -10.91 -5.50 14.25
C TYR A 312 -11.63 -5.68 15.58
N PHE A 313 -12.04 -6.92 15.90
CA PHE A 313 -12.57 -7.22 17.23
C PHE A 313 -11.56 -6.81 18.31
N SER A 314 -10.29 -7.20 18.14
CA SER A 314 -9.24 -6.91 19.12
C SER A 314 -9.00 -5.41 19.28
N VAL A 315 -8.96 -4.66 18.17
CA VAL A 315 -8.78 -3.20 18.19
C VAL A 315 -9.96 -2.53 18.89
N VAL A 316 -11.20 -2.86 18.49
CA VAL A 316 -12.40 -2.25 19.06
C VAL A 316 -12.58 -2.62 20.53
N ALA A 317 -12.45 -3.91 20.88
CA ALA A 317 -12.60 -4.35 22.27
C ALA A 317 -11.55 -3.69 23.19
N THR A 318 -10.27 -3.67 22.75
CA THR A 318 -9.22 -3.03 23.57
C THR A 318 -9.41 -1.53 23.73
N SER A 319 -9.98 -0.83 22.74
CA SER A 319 -10.24 0.60 22.84
C SER A 319 -11.27 0.96 23.92
N LEU A 320 -12.12 0.01 24.27
CA LEU A 320 -13.16 0.16 25.29
C LEU A 320 -12.74 -0.31 26.68
N PHE A 321 -11.52 -0.80 26.88
CA PHE A 321 -11.07 -1.30 28.18
C PHE A 321 -10.57 -0.18 29.09
N LYS A 322 -10.90 -0.28 30.40
CA LYS A 322 -10.26 0.54 31.45
C LYS A 322 -8.81 0.16 31.61
N THR A 323 -8.55 -1.15 31.70
CA THR A 323 -7.21 -1.71 31.85
C THR A 323 -7.05 -2.93 30.95
N VAL A 324 -5.85 -3.12 30.42
CA VAL A 324 -5.50 -4.27 29.58
C VAL A 324 -5.64 -5.61 30.36
N SER A 325 -5.22 -5.58 31.62
CA SER A 325 -5.27 -6.74 32.53
C SER A 325 -6.69 -7.20 32.90
N GLY A 326 -7.65 -6.27 32.89
CA GLY A 326 -9.05 -6.60 33.19
C GLY A 326 -9.77 -7.43 32.12
N GLY A 327 -9.19 -7.51 30.92
CA GLY A 327 -9.68 -8.38 29.84
C GLY A 327 -11.14 -8.17 29.47
N LEU A 328 -11.80 -9.22 29.01
CA LEU A 328 -13.21 -9.23 28.55
C LEU A 328 -14.25 -9.23 29.70
N SER A 329 -13.95 -8.63 30.82
CA SER A 329 -14.93 -8.51 31.91
C SER A 329 -15.87 -7.32 31.69
N ALA A 330 -17.16 -7.47 32.03
CA ALA A 330 -18.16 -6.39 31.84
C ALA A 330 -17.82 -5.11 32.62
N GLY A 331 -17.20 -5.25 33.80
CA GLY A 331 -16.76 -4.08 34.62
C GLY A 331 -15.53 -3.34 34.07
N ASN A 332 -14.86 -3.87 33.06
CA ASN A 332 -13.69 -3.31 32.42
C ASN A 332 -14.01 -2.43 31.19
N LEU A 333 -15.27 -2.30 30.81
CA LEU A 333 -15.68 -1.49 29.65
C LEU A 333 -15.87 -0.04 30.04
N THR A 334 -15.33 0.89 29.23
CA THR A 334 -15.45 2.34 29.40
C THR A 334 -15.34 3.09 28.09
N PHE A 335 -15.88 4.30 28.03
CA PHE A 335 -15.64 5.28 26.97
C PHE A 335 -14.65 6.38 27.39
N ASP A 336 -14.10 6.34 28.62
CA ASP A 336 -13.21 7.37 29.15
C ASP A 336 -11.95 7.57 28.29
N ASN A 337 -11.45 6.50 27.66
CA ASN A 337 -10.32 6.58 26.74
C ASN A 337 -10.60 7.49 25.54
N TYR A 338 -11.84 7.49 25.02
CA TYR A 338 -12.23 8.40 23.94
C TYR A 338 -12.37 9.83 24.45
N ILE A 339 -12.91 10.02 25.68
CA ILE A 339 -13.00 11.34 26.31
C ILE A 339 -11.59 11.92 26.51
N GLU A 340 -10.65 11.11 27.00
CA GLU A 340 -9.25 11.51 27.17
C GLU A 340 -8.59 11.86 25.84
N LEU A 341 -8.82 11.06 24.80
CA LEU A 341 -8.29 11.28 23.46
C LEU A 341 -8.74 12.63 22.87
N PHE A 342 -10.02 12.99 23.09
CA PHE A 342 -10.62 14.25 22.59
C PHE A 342 -10.52 15.42 23.56
N LYS A 343 -9.81 15.27 24.67
CA LYS A 343 -9.60 16.36 25.61
C LYS A 343 -8.97 17.57 24.91
N SER A 344 -9.54 18.74 25.10
CA SER A 344 -9.09 19.97 24.46
C SER A 344 -7.62 20.24 24.79
N GLY A 345 -6.81 20.55 23.75
CA GLY A 345 -5.35 20.73 23.88
C GLY A 345 -4.56 19.43 24.09
N GLY A 346 -5.21 18.26 24.04
CA GLY A 346 -4.58 16.96 24.21
C GLY A 346 -3.71 16.56 23.00
N ARG A 347 -2.72 15.68 23.25
CA ARG A 347 -1.84 15.14 22.19
C ARG A 347 -2.60 14.37 21.12
N GLY A 348 -3.73 13.75 21.47
CA GLY A 348 -4.57 12.98 20.53
C GLY A 348 -5.22 13.88 19.47
N VAL A 349 -5.89 14.95 19.89
CA VAL A 349 -6.51 15.92 18.96
C VAL A 349 -5.48 16.56 18.05
N ASN A 350 -4.32 16.98 18.63
CA ASN A 350 -3.24 17.57 17.86
C ASN A 350 -2.71 16.59 16.79
N ALA A 351 -2.55 15.30 17.12
CA ALA A 351 -2.12 14.28 16.18
C ALA A 351 -3.12 14.11 15.03
N ILE A 352 -4.42 14.15 15.30
CA ILE A 352 -5.47 14.10 14.27
C ILE A 352 -5.40 15.33 13.37
N LEU A 353 -5.32 16.53 13.95
CA LEU A 353 -5.27 17.78 13.18
C LEU A 353 -4.03 17.89 12.30
N VAL A 354 -2.86 17.53 12.83
CA VAL A 354 -1.61 17.50 12.05
C VAL A 354 -1.69 16.48 10.92
N SER A 355 -2.22 15.27 11.17
CA SER A 355 -2.40 14.26 10.12
C SER A 355 -3.39 14.72 9.04
N LEU A 356 -4.49 15.38 9.41
CA LEU A 356 -5.44 15.96 8.46
C LEU A 356 -4.78 17.06 7.61
N LEU A 357 -4.03 17.97 8.25
CA LEU A 357 -3.29 19.02 7.55
C LEU A 357 -2.33 18.41 6.52
N LEU A 358 -1.49 17.46 6.94
CA LEU A 358 -0.53 16.80 6.07
C LEU A 358 -1.22 16.03 4.92
N ALA A 359 -2.28 15.31 5.22
CA ALA A 359 -3.01 14.54 4.21
C ALA A 359 -3.71 15.43 3.17
N VAL A 360 -4.38 16.50 3.61
CA VAL A 360 -5.04 17.46 2.71
C VAL A 360 -4.04 18.22 1.85
N THR A 361 -2.98 18.74 2.46
CA THR A 361 -1.98 19.54 1.74
C THR A 361 -1.21 18.70 0.73
N SER A 362 -0.72 17.51 1.12
CA SER A 362 0.01 16.63 0.21
C SER A 362 -0.89 16.07 -0.89
N ALA A 363 -2.13 15.68 -0.59
CA ALA A 363 -3.08 15.22 -1.60
C ALA A 363 -3.39 16.32 -2.62
N THR A 364 -3.53 17.57 -2.17
CA THR A 364 -3.80 18.71 -3.07
C THR A 364 -2.60 19.00 -3.96
N ILE A 365 -1.39 19.10 -3.39
CA ILE A 365 -0.17 19.37 -4.16
C ILE A 365 0.10 18.25 -5.17
N ALA A 366 0.02 16.98 -4.74
CA ALA A 366 0.25 15.83 -5.61
C ALA A 366 -0.81 15.73 -6.73
N SER A 367 -2.08 16.07 -6.45
CA SER A 367 -3.14 16.05 -7.45
C SER A 367 -2.98 17.14 -8.50
N VAL A 368 -2.58 18.33 -8.08
CA VAL A 368 -2.26 19.43 -9.02
C VAL A 368 -1.06 19.05 -9.88
N LEU A 369 0.03 18.61 -9.25
CA LEU A 369 1.26 18.23 -9.95
C LEU A 369 1.01 17.07 -10.93
N GLY A 370 0.33 16.00 -10.51
CA GLY A 370 0.00 14.86 -11.36
C GLY A 370 -0.91 15.24 -12.53
N THR A 371 -1.90 16.13 -12.31
CA THR A 371 -2.76 16.63 -13.39
C THR A 371 -1.95 17.41 -14.42
N VAL A 372 -1.03 18.27 -13.99
CA VAL A 372 -0.15 19.02 -14.89
C VAL A 372 0.77 18.08 -15.66
N ILE A 373 1.40 17.10 -15.00
CA ILE A 373 2.26 16.09 -15.64
C ILE A 373 1.48 15.34 -16.73
N CYS A 374 0.30 14.79 -16.40
CA CYS A 374 -0.52 14.04 -17.37
C CYS A 374 -0.96 14.89 -18.55
N THR A 375 -1.26 16.18 -18.32
CA THR A 375 -1.64 17.11 -19.39
C THR A 375 -0.47 17.38 -20.36
N PHE A 376 0.76 17.45 -19.87
CA PHE A 376 1.94 17.56 -20.72
C PHE A 376 2.25 16.27 -21.47
N SER A 377 2.13 15.12 -20.82
CA SER A 377 2.42 13.79 -21.37
C SER A 377 1.59 13.45 -22.62
N ARG A 378 0.39 14.05 -22.76
CA ARG A 378 -0.48 13.89 -23.94
C ARG A 378 0.05 14.57 -25.21
N ARG A 379 1.14 15.35 -25.12
CA ARG A 379 1.74 15.98 -26.30
C ARG A 379 2.57 14.93 -27.08
N LYS A 380 2.59 15.04 -28.42
CA LYS A 380 3.23 14.07 -29.33
C LYS A 380 4.75 13.87 -29.13
N LYS A 381 5.47 14.90 -28.64
CA LYS A 381 6.93 14.83 -28.45
C LYS A 381 7.29 13.94 -27.26
N ARG A 382 8.21 13.00 -27.46
CA ARG A 382 8.69 12.03 -26.45
C ARG A 382 9.20 12.70 -25.15
N LEU A 383 9.81 13.90 -25.28
CA LEU A 383 10.30 14.68 -24.14
C LEU A 383 9.19 14.98 -23.10
N TYR A 384 7.93 15.22 -23.54
CA TYR A 384 6.83 15.52 -22.64
C TYR A 384 6.33 14.32 -21.83
N LYS A 385 6.76 13.09 -22.17
CA LYS A 385 6.46 11.88 -21.41
C LYS A 385 7.45 11.63 -20.25
N ALA A 386 8.63 12.28 -20.28
CA ALA A 386 9.65 12.08 -19.25
C ALA A 386 9.17 12.42 -17.83
N PRO A 387 8.45 13.54 -17.56
CA PRO A 387 7.92 13.82 -16.23
C PRO A 387 6.94 12.76 -15.72
N GLU A 388 6.13 12.15 -16.59
CA GLU A 388 5.23 11.05 -16.21
C GLU A 388 6.04 9.81 -15.79
N ALA A 389 7.07 9.45 -16.55
CA ALA A 389 7.94 8.32 -16.20
C ALA A 389 8.69 8.55 -14.89
N VAL A 390 9.26 9.76 -14.68
CA VAL A 390 9.93 10.10 -13.42
C VAL A 390 8.94 10.13 -12.25
N GLY A 391 7.75 10.71 -12.45
CA GLY A 391 6.71 10.77 -11.42
C GLY A 391 6.16 9.40 -11.02
N MET A 392 6.36 8.36 -11.83
CA MET A 392 5.97 6.97 -11.52
C MET A 392 7.08 6.16 -10.83
N LEU A 393 8.34 6.65 -10.76
CA LEU A 393 9.44 5.94 -10.10
C LEU A 393 9.16 5.58 -8.64
N PRO A 394 8.54 6.42 -7.81
CA PRO A 394 8.27 6.10 -6.41
C PRO A 394 7.39 4.86 -6.21
N GLU A 395 6.57 4.47 -7.19
CA GLU A 395 5.77 3.23 -7.10
C GLU A 395 6.61 1.96 -7.13
N MET A 396 7.81 2.04 -7.71
CA MET A 396 8.73 0.91 -7.84
C MET A 396 9.59 0.72 -6.60
N LEU A 397 9.64 1.71 -5.72
CA LEU A 397 10.50 1.75 -4.54
C LEU A 397 9.68 1.56 -3.26
N PRO A 398 10.15 0.78 -2.30
CA PRO A 398 9.60 0.81 -0.95
C PRO A 398 9.66 2.22 -0.36
N ALA A 399 8.60 2.61 0.35
CA ALA A 399 8.49 3.96 0.91
C ALA A 399 9.69 4.32 1.79
N ILE A 400 10.20 3.37 2.58
CA ILE A 400 11.33 3.61 3.49
C ILE A 400 12.60 4.03 2.74
N VAL A 401 12.86 3.47 1.57
CA VAL A 401 14.00 3.83 0.73
C VAL A 401 13.92 5.30 0.33
N LEU A 402 12.77 5.71 -0.22
CA LEU A 402 12.60 7.10 -0.67
C LEU A 402 12.63 8.10 0.50
N VAL A 403 12.08 7.72 1.65
CA VAL A 403 12.12 8.53 2.88
C VAL A 403 13.55 8.75 3.37
N VAL A 404 14.38 7.70 3.40
CA VAL A 404 15.81 7.82 3.74
C VAL A 404 16.52 8.73 2.74
N GLY A 405 16.23 8.57 1.44
CA GLY A 405 16.79 9.45 0.41
C GLY A 405 16.41 10.93 0.60
N ILE A 406 15.15 11.20 0.90
CA ILE A 406 14.66 12.55 1.20
C ILE A 406 15.37 13.09 2.45
N MET A 407 15.49 12.30 3.49
CA MET A 407 16.19 12.69 4.71
C MET A 407 17.65 13.05 4.43
N LEU A 408 18.38 12.21 3.72
CA LEU A 408 19.79 12.45 3.36
C LEU A 408 19.95 13.69 2.49
N PHE A 409 19.14 13.84 1.45
CA PHE A 409 19.20 14.98 0.53
C PHE A 409 18.89 16.31 1.22
N TRP A 410 17.78 16.40 1.96
CA TRP A 410 17.38 17.64 2.62
C TRP A 410 18.26 17.99 3.82
N ASN A 411 18.92 17.01 4.44
CA ASN A 411 19.92 17.28 5.46
C ASN A 411 21.15 17.98 4.89
N VAL A 412 21.59 17.62 3.67
CA VAL A 412 22.68 18.32 2.98
C VAL A 412 22.28 19.77 2.64
N LEU A 413 21.03 19.98 2.25
CA LEU A 413 20.49 21.30 1.90
C LEU A 413 20.08 22.16 3.11
N TYR A 414 20.17 21.63 4.33
CA TYR A 414 19.66 22.30 5.55
C TYR A 414 20.18 23.73 5.73
N LYS A 415 21.45 23.98 5.38
CA LYS A 415 22.06 25.33 5.50
C LYS A 415 21.45 26.36 4.54
N VAL A 416 20.89 25.91 3.41
CA VAL A 416 20.31 26.79 2.38
C VAL A 416 18.79 26.86 2.52
N ILE A 417 18.16 25.72 2.75
CA ILE A 417 16.70 25.58 2.89
C ILE A 417 16.45 24.73 4.16
N PRO A 418 16.16 25.34 5.31
CA PRO A 418 16.00 24.63 6.59
C PRO A 418 14.62 23.95 6.64
N LEU A 419 14.39 22.97 5.76
CA LEU A 419 13.14 22.22 5.70
C LEU A 419 13.14 21.00 6.65
N TYR A 420 14.33 20.47 6.98
CA TYR A 420 14.46 19.35 7.90
C TYR A 420 13.94 19.74 9.31
N ASN A 421 13.32 18.77 10.01
CA ASN A 421 12.65 18.98 11.30
C ASN A 421 11.46 19.98 11.25
N THR A 422 10.77 20.06 10.10
CA THR A 422 9.54 20.83 9.94
C THR A 422 8.43 19.95 9.34
N LEU A 423 7.16 20.37 9.43
CA LEU A 423 6.07 19.70 8.71
C LEU A 423 6.26 19.74 7.18
N GLY A 424 7.03 20.70 6.69
CA GLY A 424 7.32 20.86 5.27
C GLY A 424 8.02 19.64 4.67
N ILE A 425 8.99 19.02 5.37
CA ILE A 425 9.67 17.83 4.84
C ILE A 425 8.73 16.63 4.74
N MET A 426 7.77 16.51 5.67
CA MET A 426 6.75 15.45 5.61
C MET A 426 5.82 15.65 4.41
N ILE A 427 5.40 16.90 4.13
CA ILE A 427 4.59 17.22 2.95
C ILE A 427 5.36 16.86 1.68
N VAL A 428 6.63 17.25 1.58
CA VAL A 428 7.52 16.91 0.45
C VAL A 428 7.61 15.41 0.26
N ALA A 429 7.82 14.66 1.33
CA ALA A 429 7.91 13.20 1.31
C ALA A 429 6.59 12.56 0.86
N TYR A 430 5.45 12.97 1.42
CA TYR A 430 4.15 12.45 1.03
C TYR A 430 3.81 12.77 -0.43
N VAL A 431 4.12 13.98 -0.89
CA VAL A 431 3.94 14.34 -2.31
C VAL A 431 4.80 13.45 -3.20
N ALA A 432 6.08 13.26 -2.88
CA ALA A 432 6.98 12.42 -3.66
C ALA A 432 6.51 10.96 -3.72
N ILE A 433 6.18 10.35 -2.57
CA ILE A 433 5.81 8.93 -2.46
C ILE A 433 4.47 8.65 -3.12
N PHE A 434 3.49 9.55 -2.97
CA PHE A 434 2.10 9.30 -3.39
C PHE A 434 1.72 9.96 -4.72
N LEU A 435 2.62 10.70 -5.36
CA LEU A 435 2.42 11.27 -6.70
C LEU A 435 1.97 10.23 -7.76
N PRO A 436 2.48 8.99 -7.78
CA PRO A 436 2.04 7.97 -8.72
C PRO A 436 0.53 7.73 -8.72
N TYR A 437 -0.13 7.77 -7.56
CA TYR A 437 -1.59 7.60 -7.49
C TYR A 437 -2.33 8.69 -8.27
N SER A 438 -1.92 9.96 -8.12
CA SER A 438 -2.51 11.05 -8.92
C SER A 438 -2.30 10.81 -10.41
N ILE A 439 -1.09 10.47 -10.84
CA ILE A 439 -0.76 10.22 -12.24
C ILE A 439 -1.62 9.07 -12.79
N GLN A 440 -1.74 7.95 -12.08
CA GLN A 440 -2.53 6.79 -12.52
C GLN A 440 -4.01 7.11 -12.69
N TYR A 441 -4.63 7.74 -11.69
CA TYR A 441 -6.06 8.07 -11.75
C TYR A 441 -6.37 9.12 -12.82
N VAL A 442 -5.52 10.13 -12.99
CA VAL A 442 -5.68 11.15 -14.03
C VAL A 442 -5.43 10.56 -15.42
N THR A 443 -4.40 9.73 -15.60
CA THR A 443 -4.13 9.02 -16.86
C THR A 443 -5.29 8.09 -17.21
N SER A 444 -5.83 7.35 -16.23
CA SER A 444 -7.03 6.52 -16.41
C SER A 444 -8.25 7.35 -16.83
N ALA A 445 -8.43 8.56 -16.27
CA ALA A 445 -9.51 9.45 -16.69
C ALA A 445 -9.33 9.93 -18.14
N TYR A 446 -8.12 10.23 -18.55
CA TYR A 446 -7.81 10.60 -19.95
C TYR A 446 -8.15 9.49 -20.96
N THR A 447 -8.01 8.22 -20.59
CA THR A 447 -8.35 7.10 -21.49
C THR A 447 -9.85 6.87 -21.65
N GLN A 448 -10.70 7.50 -20.84
CA GLN A 448 -12.14 7.33 -20.86
C GLN A 448 -12.88 8.26 -21.84
N PHE A 449 -12.21 9.25 -22.42
CA PHE A 449 -12.81 10.13 -23.44
C PHE A 449 -11.89 10.29 -24.66
N SER A 450 -12.50 10.60 -25.80
CA SER A 450 -11.80 10.78 -27.08
C SER A 450 -11.03 12.10 -27.10
N ASP A 451 -9.80 12.07 -27.63
CA ASP A 451 -8.99 13.26 -27.89
C ASP A 451 -9.67 14.23 -28.87
N ASN A 452 -10.69 13.79 -29.61
CA ASN A 452 -11.47 14.62 -30.53
C ASN A 452 -12.30 15.69 -29.81
N LEU A 453 -12.69 15.49 -28.54
CA LEU A 453 -13.48 16.48 -27.79
C LEU A 453 -12.72 17.80 -27.56
N PRO A 454 -11.50 17.81 -27.04
CA PRO A 454 -10.69 19.03 -26.94
C PRO A 454 -10.35 19.62 -28.31
N LEU A 455 -10.15 18.80 -29.33
CA LEU A 455 -9.88 19.26 -30.71
C LEU A 455 -11.08 20.00 -31.31
N ALA A 456 -12.30 19.46 -31.16
CA ALA A 456 -13.54 20.11 -31.60
C ALA A 456 -13.71 21.49 -30.92
N GLY A 457 -13.48 21.58 -29.60
CA GLY A 457 -13.52 22.87 -28.89
C GLY A 457 -12.54 23.89 -29.44
N ARG A 458 -11.39 23.44 -29.92
CA ARG A 458 -10.40 24.31 -30.56
C ARG A 458 -10.79 24.77 -31.99
N ILE A 459 -11.37 23.87 -32.78
CA ILE A 459 -11.89 24.18 -34.12
C ILE A 459 -13.00 25.22 -34.03
N MET A 460 -13.82 25.16 -32.97
CA MET A 460 -14.86 26.15 -32.67
C MET A 460 -14.33 27.48 -32.14
N GLY A 461 -13.00 27.76 -32.22
CA GLY A 461 -12.38 29.02 -31.83
C GLY A 461 -11.98 29.11 -30.34
N GLY A 462 -12.18 28.07 -29.55
CA GLY A 462 -11.78 28.09 -28.14
C GLY A 462 -10.26 28.19 -27.95
N SER A 463 -9.80 29.07 -27.07
CA SER A 463 -8.39 29.13 -26.67
C SER A 463 -7.97 27.86 -25.94
N LYS A 464 -6.65 27.55 -25.85
CA LYS A 464 -6.14 26.37 -25.13
C LYS A 464 -6.60 26.34 -23.66
N ALA A 465 -6.56 27.49 -23.00
CA ALA A 465 -7.00 27.61 -21.61
C ALA A 465 -8.51 27.42 -21.48
N TYR A 466 -9.30 28.02 -22.38
CA TYR A 466 -10.76 27.82 -22.38
C TYR A 466 -11.14 26.36 -22.58
N VAL A 467 -10.58 25.69 -23.59
CA VAL A 467 -10.83 24.27 -23.86
C VAL A 467 -10.40 23.38 -22.68
N PHE A 468 -9.26 23.69 -22.08
CA PHE A 468 -8.83 22.94 -20.88
C PHE A 468 -9.83 23.13 -19.74
N MET A 469 -10.19 24.35 -19.38
CA MET A 469 -11.05 24.63 -18.20
C MET A 469 -12.50 24.21 -18.42
N ARG A 470 -13.04 24.33 -19.63
CA ARG A 470 -14.45 24.07 -19.92
C ARG A 470 -14.75 22.66 -20.43
N ILE A 471 -13.76 21.98 -21.02
CA ILE A 471 -13.97 20.64 -21.61
C ILE A 471 -13.10 19.61 -20.90
N THR A 472 -11.77 19.78 -20.91
CA THR A 472 -10.84 18.74 -20.42
C THR A 472 -10.90 18.57 -18.90
N PHE A 473 -10.79 19.67 -18.16
CA PHE A 473 -10.78 19.64 -16.69
C PHE A 473 -12.05 19.04 -16.07
N PRO A 474 -13.27 19.38 -16.50
CA PRO A 474 -14.49 18.74 -15.99
C PRO A 474 -14.55 17.23 -16.27
N LEU A 475 -14.01 16.78 -17.42
CA LEU A 475 -13.93 15.36 -17.75
C LEU A 475 -12.91 14.62 -16.87
N LEU A 476 -11.81 15.28 -16.50
CA LEU A 476 -10.78 14.75 -15.61
C LEU A 476 -11.16 14.79 -14.15
N LEU A 477 -12.10 15.65 -13.75
CA LEU A 477 -12.40 15.94 -12.34
C LEU A 477 -12.69 14.68 -11.52
N LYS A 478 -13.38 13.69 -12.11
CA LYS A 478 -13.63 12.41 -11.44
C LYS A 478 -12.32 11.66 -11.12
N GLY A 479 -11.38 11.61 -12.06
CA GLY A 479 -10.07 11.00 -11.85
C GLY A 479 -9.24 11.76 -10.82
N ILE A 480 -9.23 13.10 -10.93
CA ILE A 480 -8.50 13.99 -10.00
C ILE A 480 -9.01 13.80 -8.57
N VAL A 481 -10.33 13.86 -8.36
CA VAL A 481 -10.95 13.68 -7.03
C VAL A 481 -10.68 12.29 -6.47
N THR A 482 -10.78 11.24 -7.30
CA THR A 482 -10.49 9.88 -6.85
C THR A 482 -9.01 9.72 -6.47
N GLY A 483 -8.09 10.25 -7.27
CA GLY A 483 -6.65 10.27 -6.96
C GLY A 483 -6.37 11.05 -5.68
N TRP A 484 -6.96 12.24 -5.52
CA TRP A 484 -6.84 13.06 -4.33
C TRP A 484 -7.29 12.31 -3.07
N MET A 485 -8.46 11.65 -3.13
CA MET A 485 -8.98 10.90 -1.99
C MET A 485 -8.10 9.69 -1.65
N MET A 486 -7.54 9.00 -2.65
CA MET A 486 -6.61 7.89 -2.41
C MET A 486 -5.34 8.37 -1.72
N ILE A 487 -4.76 9.48 -2.18
CA ILE A 487 -3.58 10.09 -1.54
C ILE A 487 -3.93 10.52 -0.12
N PHE A 488 -5.07 11.17 0.10
CA PHE A 488 -5.54 11.58 1.42
C PHE A 488 -5.63 10.38 2.38
N ILE A 489 -6.30 9.28 1.97
CA ILE A 489 -6.47 8.08 2.79
C ILE A 489 -5.12 7.49 3.19
N ILE A 490 -4.18 7.38 2.24
CA ILE A 490 -2.89 6.74 2.48
C ILE A 490 -1.99 7.64 3.32
N SER A 491 -1.93 8.94 3.02
CA SER A 491 -1.12 9.91 3.77
C SER A 491 -1.57 10.07 5.22
N PHE A 492 -2.90 10.04 5.48
CA PHE A 492 -3.46 10.17 6.82
C PHE A 492 -2.98 9.11 7.81
N ARG A 493 -2.69 7.92 7.32
CA ARG A 493 -2.34 6.73 8.11
C ARG A 493 -0.89 6.26 7.94
N GLU A 494 -0.09 7.01 7.21
CA GLU A 494 1.27 6.64 6.86
C GLU A 494 2.19 6.65 8.09
N LEU A 495 2.95 5.56 8.28
CA LEU A 495 3.80 5.36 9.46
C LEU A 495 5.28 5.60 9.17
N VAL A 496 5.79 5.13 8.03
CA VAL A 496 7.23 5.08 7.73
C VAL A 496 7.84 6.48 7.67
N THR A 497 7.23 7.37 6.87
CA THR A 497 7.65 8.77 6.76
C THR A 497 7.53 9.48 8.10
N ALA A 498 6.43 9.22 8.81
CA ALA A 498 6.20 9.83 10.10
C ALA A 498 7.24 9.40 11.16
N THR A 499 7.61 8.13 11.18
CA THR A 499 8.63 7.61 12.11
C THR A 499 10.01 8.22 11.87
N LEU A 500 10.37 8.48 10.58
CA LEU A 500 11.71 8.95 10.20
C LEU A 500 11.82 10.48 10.09
N LEU A 501 10.74 11.18 9.71
CA LEU A 501 10.78 12.62 9.38
C LEU A 501 9.90 13.50 10.27
N SER A 502 9.14 12.97 11.22
CA SER A 502 8.36 13.82 12.13
C SER A 502 9.25 14.79 12.89
N PRO A 503 8.87 16.07 12.93
CA PRO A 503 9.57 17.04 13.76
C PRO A 503 9.52 16.65 15.24
N THR A 504 10.52 17.10 15.99
CA THR A 504 10.59 16.88 17.44
C THR A 504 9.29 17.35 18.11
N ASN A 505 8.74 16.55 19.00
CA ASN A 505 7.48 16.80 19.74
C ASN A 505 6.20 16.87 18.86
N THR A 506 6.28 16.54 17.57
CA THR A 506 5.10 16.47 16.71
C THR A 506 4.66 15.01 16.57
N LEU A 507 3.38 14.75 16.86
CA LEU A 507 2.76 13.45 16.65
C LEU A 507 1.74 13.55 15.52
N VAL A 508 1.73 12.54 14.67
CA VAL A 508 0.65 12.24 13.73
C VAL A 508 -0.11 11.01 14.21
N VAL A 509 -1.26 10.72 13.62
CA VAL A 509 -2.10 9.58 14.03
C VAL A 509 -1.30 8.27 14.13
N SER A 510 -0.48 7.96 13.13
CA SER A 510 0.31 6.73 13.11
C SER A 510 1.38 6.67 14.21
N THR A 511 2.14 7.75 14.41
CA THR A 511 3.16 7.80 15.47
C THR A 511 2.56 7.92 16.87
N TYR A 512 1.36 8.50 16.99
CA TYR A 512 0.62 8.48 18.25
C TYR A 512 0.21 7.05 18.63
N ILE A 513 -0.40 6.30 17.69
CA ILE A 513 -0.78 4.90 17.90
C ILE A 513 0.46 4.08 18.27
N TRP A 514 1.55 4.23 17.51
CA TRP A 514 2.79 3.50 17.72
C TRP A 514 3.36 3.75 19.10
N ARG A 515 3.56 5.03 19.48
CA ARG A 515 4.12 5.42 20.77
C ARG A 515 3.27 4.97 21.95
N GLN A 516 1.95 5.15 21.88
CA GLN A 516 1.05 4.69 22.94
C GLN A 516 1.08 3.17 23.12
N PHE A 517 1.19 2.44 22.02
CA PHE A 517 1.28 0.98 22.05
C PHE A 517 2.60 0.52 22.69
N GLU A 518 3.74 1.10 22.31
CA GLU A 518 5.06 0.81 22.89
C GLU A 518 5.15 1.16 24.38
N GLN A 519 4.49 2.24 24.81
CA GLN A 519 4.44 2.64 26.20
C GLN A 519 3.48 1.80 27.06
N GLY A 520 2.81 0.82 26.47
CA GLY A 520 1.84 -0.04 27.19
C GLY A 520 0.44 0.53 27.32
N HIS A 521 0.18 1.76 26.85
CA HIS A 521 -1.14 2.40 26.84
C HIS A 521 -1.96 1.91 25.63
N SER A 522 -2.10 0.58 25.50
CA SER A 522 -2.76 -0.04 24.33
C SER A 522 -4.20 0.43 24.13
N GLN A 523 -4.92 0.81 25.19
CA GLN A 523 -6.29 1.31 25.09
C GLN A 523 -6.37 2.60 24.29
N LEU A 524 -5.52 3.60 24.61
CA LEU A 524 -5.44 4.88 23.90
C LEU A 524 -4.94 4.69 22.46
N ALA A 525 -3.95 3.78 22.27
CA ALA A 525 -3.50 3.42 20.93
C ALA A 525 -4.65 2.87 20.07
N MET A 526 -5.46 1.96 20.63
CA MET A 526 -6.58 1.34 19.91
C MET A 526 -7.75 2.31 19.72
N CYS A 527 -8.01 3.26 20.63
CA CYS A 527 -8.96 4.35 20.41
C CYS A 527 -8.59 5.16 19.16
N MET A 528 -7.35 5.59 19.08
CA MET A 528 -6.86 6.34 17.91
C MET A 528 -6.91 5.46 16.63
N ALA A 529 -6.61 4.16 16.74
CA ALA A 529 -6.70 3.22 15.63
C ALA A 529 -8.16 3.10 15.12
N VAL A 530 -9.14 3.00 16.01
CA VAL A 530 -10.59 2.99 15.64
C VAL A 530 -10.96 4.27 14.89
N ILE A 531 -10.54 5.43 15.35
CA ILE A 531 -10.80 6.72 14.67
C ILE A 531 -10.13 6.74 13.30
N CYS A 532 -8.88 6.30 13.21
CA CYS A 532 -8.15 6.18 11.95
C CYS A 532 -8.90 5.27 10.96
N LEU A 533 -9.41 4.13 11.41
CA LEU A 533 -10.18 3.20 10.59
C LEU A 533 -11.51 3.81 10.14
N ILE A 534 -12.25 4.49 11.02
CA ILE A 534 -13.50 5.17 10.66
C ILE A 534 -13.27 6.22 9.57
N ILE A 535 -12.24 7.05 9.72
CA ILE A 535 -11.93 8.10 8.73
C ILE A 535 -11.53 7.47 7.40
N THR A 536 -10.64 6.48 7.40
CA THR A 536 -10.11 5.85 6.17
C THR A 536 -11.17 5.02 5.45
N VAL A 537 -11.96 4.23 6.16
CA VAL A 537 -13.06 3.43 5.58
C VAL A 537 -14.19 4.35 5.12
N GLY A 538 -14.53 5.39 5.90
CA GLY A 538 -15.51 6.38 5.53
C GLY A 538 -15.15 7.11 4.23
N ALA A 539 -13.92 7.55 4.10
CA ALA A 539 -13.40 8.17 2.87
C ALA A 539 -13.46 7.20 1.67
N LEU A 540 -13.14 5.91 1.87
CA LEU A 540 -13.24 4.89 0.83
C LEU A 540 -14.69 4.70 0.35
N VAL A 541 -15.65 4.63 1.28
CA VAL A 541 -17.09 4.51 0.94
C VAL A 541 -17.52 5.70 0.09
N VAL A 542 -17.11 6.92 0.46
CA VAL A 542 -17.38 8.14 -0.32
C VAL A 542 -16.80 8.01 -1.74
N VAL A 543 -15.55 7.57 -1.89
CA VAL A 543 -14.92 7.31 -3.21
C VAL A 543 -15.78 6.37 -4.04
N LYS A 544 -16.20 5.25 -3.44
CA LYS A 544 -16.98 4.23 -4.15
C LYS A 544 -18.33 4.77 -4.60
N VAL A 545 -19.06 5.48 -3.72
CA VAL A 545 -20.35 6.09 -4.05
C VAL A 545 -20.20 7.11 -5.19
N LEU A 546 -19.19 7.96 -5.15
CA LEU A 546 -18.92 8.95 -6.21
C LEU A 546 -18.57 8.30 -7.55
N THR A 547 -17.88 7.15 -7.52
CA THR A 547 -17.48 6.44 -8.73
C THR A 547 -18.61 5.61 -9.35
N GLU A 548 -19.54 5.07 -8.55
CA GLU A 548 -20.62 4.18 -9.01
C GLU A 548 -21.89 4.93 -9.44
N ARG A 549 -22.21 6.11 -8.85
CA ARG A 549 -23.45 6.88 -9.15
C ARG A 549 -23.66 7.27 -10.62
N LYS A 550 -22.67 7.11 -11.52
CA LYS A 550 -22.78 7.43 -12.95
C LYS A 550 -22.85 6.21 -13.87
N LYS A 551 -23.08 4.99 -13.33
CA LYS A 551 -23.33 3.79 -14.15
C LYS A 551 -24.82 3.43 -14.29
N LYS A 552 -25.70 4.27 -13.74
CA LYS A 552 -27.16 4.23 -14.02
C LYS A 552 -27.51 5.37 -15.03
#